data_75094763af7be6e9342d5e2d116e3794
#
_entry.id   75094763af7be6e9342d5e2d116e3794
#
_cell.length_a   1.000
_cell.length_b   1.000
_cell.length_c   1.000
_cell.angle_alpha   90.00
_cell.angle_beta   90.00
_cell.angle_gamma   90.00
#
_symmetry.space_group_name_H-M   'P 1'
#
loop_
_entity.id
_entity.type
_entity.pdbx_description
1 polymer ?
#
loop_
_entity_poly.entity_id
_entity_poly.type
_entity_poly.pdbx_seq_one_letter_code
_entity_poly.pdbx_strand_id
1 'polypeptide(L)'
;MTAAALLCLAATALAQRGFGGFGRQGRFRVLHNIPYDGQFTFVRISYETAPGGYWAGGRPSWSHGYPTSEQNLMKIMNEVSYLGARTDEINLLTLEDPELFKYPVAYLIEVGWWTLSDAGAGALRAYLEKGGFLIVDDFKTPGWRGNPGGGWEPFEANMKRVLPGVRFFEMQATHPIFHSFFEINSLERFPQAYNDGPPIFRGVFEDNDPSRRLLAIVNYNTDISQYWEWSGRGFRPFDETNEAYKLGVNYIIYGLMH
;
A
#
# COMPACT_ATOMS: atom_id res chain seq x y z
N MET A 1 35.62 36.32 -23.42
CA MET A 1 34.29 35.68 -23.29
C MET A 1 34.33 34.15 -23.34
N THR A 2 35.38 33.46 -22.88
CA THR A 2 35.57 32.01 -23.03
C THR A 2 35.66 31.25 -21.69
N ALA A 3 35.89 31.90 -20.57
CA ALA A 3 36.01 31.24 -19.27
C ALA A 3 34.67 30.99 -18.56
N ALA A 4 33.68 31.85 -18.77
CA ALA A 4 32.36 31.70 -18.15
C ALA A 4 31.49 30.55 -18.79
N ALA A 5 31.67 30.32 -20.08
CA ALA A 5 30.97 29.24 -20.79
C ALA A 5 31.46 27.83 -20.38
N LEU A 6 32.78 27.71 -20.07
CA LEU A 6 33.36 26.43 -19.60
C LEU A 6 32.95 26.09 -18.17
N LEU A 7 32.73 27.08 -17.30
CA LEU A 7 32.24 26.88 -15.94
C LEU A 7 30.76 26.42 -15.91
N CYS A 8 29.94 26.93 -16.81
CA CYS A 8 28.52 26.48 -16.91
C CYS A 8 28.40 25.05 -17.42
N LEU A 9 29.27 24.63 -18.36
CA LEU A 9 29.28 23.25 -18.87
C LEU A 9 29.81 22.25 -17.82
N ALA A 10 30.76 22.65 -16.98
CA ALA A 10 31.24 21.83 -15.88
C ALA A 10 30.20 21.68 -14.76
N ALA A 11 29.41 22.72 -14.46
CA ALA A 11 28.35 22.68 -13.47
C ALA A 11 27.18 21.78 -13.90
N THR A 12 26.81 21.79 -15.19
CA THR A 12 25.79 20.88 -15.72
C THR A 12 26.24 19.43 -15.77
N ALA A 13 27.53 19.16 -16.05
CA ALA A 13 28.08 17.81 -16.04
C ALA A 13 28.19 17.24 -14.60
N LEU A 14 28.43 18.08 -13.60
CA LEU A 14 28.43 17.69 -12.18
C LEU A 14 27.01 17.48 -11.64
N ALA A 15 26.02 18.28 -12.07
CA ALA A 15 24.62 18.07 -11.72
C ALA A 15 24.06 16.76 -12.32
N GLN A 16 24.45 16.41 -13.54
CA GLN A 16 24.06 15.13 -14.15
C GLN A 16 24.76 13.92 -13.51
N ARG A 17 25.97 14.09 -12.94
CA ARG A 17 26.62 13.01 -12.17
C ARG A 17 26.02 12.80 -10.79
N GLY A 18 25.38 13.81 -10.19
CA GLY A 18 24.66 13.68 -8.92
C GLY A 18 23.34 12.91 -9.03
N PHE A 19 22.69 12.91 -10.18
CA PHE A 19 21.45 12.13 -10.44
C PHE A 19 21.72 10.66 -10.80
N GLY A 20 22.96 10.25 -11.05
CA GLY A 20 23.36 8.86 -11.32
C GLY A 20 23.58 8.01 -10.06
N GLY A 21 23.34 8.53 -8.87
CA GLY A 21 23.58 7.87 -7.59
C GLY A 21 22.50 6.93 -7.07
N PHE A 22 21.47 6.61 -7.86
CA PHE A 22 20.45 5.58 -7.53
C PHE A 22 20.95 4.14 -7.75
N GLY A 23 22.22 3.90 -7.84
CA GLY A 23 22.81 2.63 -8.26
C GLY A 23 23.66 1.90 -7.22
N ARG A 24 23.27 1.82 -5.95
CA ARG A 24 23.54 0.63 -5.16
C ARG A 24 22.20 -0.05 -4.94
N GLN A 25 21.85 -0.96 -5.85
CA GLN A 25 20.85 -1.98 -5.64
C GLN A 25 21.25 -2.76 -4.39
N GLY A 26 20.82 -2.28 -3.22
CA GLY A 26 20.82 -3.09 -2.02
C GLY A 26 20.07 -4.37 -2.39
N ARG A 27 20.65 -5.55 -2.12
CA ARG A 27 19.94 -6.82 -2.28
C ARG A 27 18.58 -6.66 -1.60
N PHE A 28 17.50 -6.88 -2.36
CA PHE A 28 16.15 -6.95 -1.79
C PHE A 28 16.19 -7.97 -0.64
N ARG A 29 15.92 -7.49 0.57
CA ARG A 29 15.98 -8.30 1.76
C ARG A 29 14.56 -8.50 2.27
N VAL A 30 14.12 -9.73 2.26
CA VAL A 30 12.92 -10.14 3.01
C VAL A 30 13.32 -10.26 4.49
N LEU A 31 12.55 -9.63 5.35
CA LEU A 31 12.69 -9.79 6.80
C LEU A 31 12.26 -11.19 7.21
N HIS A 32 12.82 -11.68 8.31
CA HIS A 32 12.36 -12.93 8.89
C HIS A 32 11.01 -12.72 9.58
N ASN A 33 10.04 -13.56 9.26
CA ASN A 33 8.75 -13.54 9.95
C ASN A 33 8.92 -13.93 11.41
N ILE A 34 8.21 -13.24 12.29
CA ILE A 34 8.17 -13.57 13.71
C ILE A 34 6.84 -14.24 14.06
N PRO A 35 6.83 -15.19 15.01
CA PRO A 35 5.59 -15.79 15.50
C PRO A 35 4.68 -14.73 16.14
N TYR A 36 3.38 -14.94 16.02
CA TYR A 36 2.39 -14.11 16.72
C TYR A 36 2.47 -14.32 18.23
N ASP A 37 2.63 -13.25 18.99
CA ASP A 37 2.73 -13.26 20.46
C ASP A 37 1.74 -12.28 21.14
N GLY A 38 0.80 -11.75 20.38
CA GLY A 38 -0.19 -10.76 20.85
C GLY A 38 0.21 -9.31 20.62
N GLN A 39 1.46 -9.03 20.28
CA GLN A 39 1.89 -7.68 19.91
C GLN A 39 1.52 -7.39 18.45
N PHE A 40 1.01 -6.20 18.18
CA PHE A 40 0.67 -5.81 16.81
C PHE A 40 1.90 -5.85 15.91
N THR A 41 1.81 -6.65 14.87
CA THR A 41 2.82 -6.76 13.82
C THR A 41 2.14 -6.52 12.48
N PHE A 42 2.68 -5.60 11.69
CA PHE A 42 2.13 -5.33 10.38
C PHE A 42 2.36 -6.52 9.44
N VAL A 43 1.33 -6.88 8.67
CA VAL A 43 1.39 -8.01 7.72
C VAL A 43 1.23 -7.49 6.30
N ARG A 44 2.27 -7.68 5.49
CA ARG A 44 2.24 -7.52 4.04
C ARG A 44 1.91 -8.86 3.39
N ILE A 45 1.00 -8.86 2.42
CA ILE A 45 0.71 -10.05 1.62
C ILE A 45 1.65 -10.13 0.43
N SER A 46 2.35 -11.27 0.33
CA SER A 46 3.08 -11.65 -0.88
C SER A 46 2.24 -12.56 -1.77
N TYR A 47 2.44 -12.45 -3.06
CA TYR A 47 1.69 -13.22 -4.05
C TYR A 47 2.56 -13.55 -5.26
N GLU A 48 2.15 -14.50 -6.07
CA GLU A 48 2.77 -14.76 -7.36
C GLU A 48 2.46 -13.58 -8.30
N THR A 49 3.52 -12.95 -8.79
CA THR A 49 3.42 -11.75 -9.62
C THR A 49 3.26 -12.14 -11.10
N ALA A 50 2.25 -11.63 -11.76
CA ALA A 50 2.02 -11.84 -13.18
C ALA A 50 3.19 -11.36 -14.04
N PRO A 51 3.40 -11.93 -15.24
CA PRO A 51 4.43 -11.48 -16.17
C PRO A 51 4.32 -9.98 -16.46
N GLY A 52 5.43 -9.27 -16.38
CA GLY A 52 5.50 -7.82 -16.53
C GLY A 52 5.39 -7.01 -15.21
N GLY A 53 4.98 -7.64 -14.13
CA GLY A 53 4.86 -7.01 -12.79
C GLY A 53 6.14 -7.09 -11.95
N TYR A 54 7.30 -7.18 -12.59
CA TYR A 54 8.58 -7.23 -11.87
C TYR A 54 9.35 -5.94 -12.06
N TRP A 55 9.84 -5.37 -10.96
CA TRP A 55 10.72 -4.22 -10.95
C TRP A 55 12.14 -4.58 -11.39
N ALA A 56 12.96 -3.57 -11.61
CA ALA A 56 14.38 -3.75 -11.94
C ALA A 56 15.07 -4.70 -10.94
N GLY A 57 15.85 -5.65 -11.47
CA GLY A 57 16.49 -6.70 -10.67
C GLY A 57 15.58 -7.88 -10.31
N GLY A 58 14.40 -8.01 -10.94
CA GLY A 58 13.49 -9.16 -10.77
C GLY A 58 12.70 -9.13 -9.45
N ARG A 59 12.57 -7.96 -8.81
CA ARG A 59 11.77 -7.82 -7.59
C ARG A 59 10.27 -7.88 -7.93
N PRO A 60 9.48 -8.70 -7.23
CA PRO A 60 8.06 -8.77 -7.45
C PRO A 60 7.36 -7.46 -7.05
N SER A 61 6.27 -7.12 -7.72
CA SER A 61 5.55 -5.86 -7.51
C SER A 61 5.08 -5.66 -6.07
N TRP A 62 4.63 -6.71 -5.39
CA TRP A 62 4.24 -6.63 -3.97
C TRP A 62 5.37 -6.15 -3.04
N SER A 63 6.62 -6.12 -3.49
CA SER A 63 7.77 -5.68 -2.71
C SER A 63 8.03 -4.17 -2.76
N HIS A 64 7.20 -3.39 -3.47
CA HIS A 64 7.33 -1.95 -3.54
C HIS A 64 7.26 -1.33 -2.14
N GLY A 65 8.21 -0.47 -1.81
CA GLY A 65 8.32 0.17 -0.50
C GLY A 65 8.65 -0.74 0.70
N TYR A 66 8.58 -2.08 0.53
CA TYR A 66 8.82 -3.03 1.63
C TYR A 66 10.30 -3.07 2.03
N PRO A 67 10.64 -3.12 3.31
CA PRO A 67 9.77 -2.98 4.49
C PRO A 67 9.68 -1.52 5.00
N THR A 68 10.29 -0.57 4.29
CA THR A 68 10.52 0.80 4.78
C THR A 68 9.21 1.55 5.02
N SER A 69 8.24 1.39 4.12
CA SER A 69 6.94 2.07 4.24
C SER A 69 6.22 1.67 5.53
N GLU A 70 6.14 0.37 5.80
CA GLU A 70 5.46 -0.14 6.99
C GLU A 70 6.21 0.20 8.28
N GLN A 71 7.55 0.08 8.27
CA GLN A 71 8.37 0.45 9.42
C GLN A 71 8.19 1.91 9.79
N ASN A 72 8.12 2.80 8.80
CA ASN A 72 7.88 4.22 9.04
C ASN A 72 6.46 4.47 9.58
N LEU A 73 5.44 3.78 9.02
CA LEU A 73 4.09 3.88 9.55
C LEU A 73 3.99 3.36 10.99
N MET A 74 4.65 2.24 11.32
CA MET A 74 4.64 1.69 12.67
C MET A 74 5.34 2.59 13.69
N LYS A 75 6.41 3.28 13.30
CA LYS A 75 7.04 4.30 14.14
C LYS A 75 6.07 5.43 14.47
N ILE A 76 5.37 5.96 13.46
CA ILE A 76 4.35 7.00 13.69
C ILE A 76 3.21 6.45 14.56
N MET A 77 2.77 5.21 14.31
CA MET A 77 1.73 4.58 15.13
C MET A 77 2.10 4.54 16.62
N ASN A 78 3.34 4.23 16.95
CA ASN A 78 3.80 4.20 18.33
C ASN A 78 3.96 5.59 18.95
N GLU A 79 4.26 6.63 18.15
CA GLU A 79 4.34 8.00 18.63
C GLU A 79 2.96 8.60 18.95
N VAL A 80 1.91 8.16 18.24
CA VAL A 80 0.56 8.76 18.38
C VAL A 80 -0.40 7.89 19.18
N SER A 81 -0.07 6.63 19.47
CA SER A 81 -0.95 5.68 20.16
C SER A 81 -0.19 4.79 21.14
N TYR A 82 -0.93 4.06 21.98
CA TYR A 82 -0.39 3.07 22.91
C TYR A 82 -0.45 1.63 22.33
N LEU A 83 -0.55 1.46 21.01
CA LEU A 83 -0.66 0.14 20.40
C LEU A 83 0.60 -0.72 20.65
N GLY A 84 1.76 -0.10 20.77
CA GLY A 84 3.02 -0.81 20.99
C GLY A 84 3.39 -1.70 19.80
N ALA A 85 3.11 -1.22 18.58
CA ALA A 85 3.37 -1.96 17.35
C ALA A 85 4.86 -2.26 17.17
N ARG A 86 5.19 -3.39 16.56
CA ARG A 86 6.56 -3.70 16.16
C ARG A 86 6.98 -2.78 15.02
N THR A 87 8.17 -2.20 15.14
CA THR A 87 8.67 -1.19 14.18
C THR A 87 9.70 -1.75 13.20
N ASP A 88 10.41 -2.78 13.59
CA ASP A 88 11.51 -3.34 12.79
C ASP A 88 11.09 -4.65 12.09
N GLU A 89 10.12 -5.36 12.63
CA GLU A 89 9.60 -6.61 12.11
C GLU A 89 8.28 -6.37 11.36
N ILE A 90 8.29 -6.71 10.10
CA ILE A 90 7.12 -6.70 9.22
C ILE A 90 6.96 -8.12 8.68
N ASN A 91 5.86 -8.77 8.99
CA ASN A 91 5.61 -10.13 8.51
C ASN A 91 5.17 -10.11 7.05
N LEU A 92 5.73 -11.04 6.30
CA LEU A 92 5.41 -11.27 4.90
C LEU A 92 4.74 -12.64 4.77
N LEU A 93 3.42 -12.66 4.60
CA LEU A 93 2.64 -13.88 4.52
C LEU A 93 2.01 -14.04 3.13
N THR A 94 1.67 -15.27 2.76
CA THR A 94 0.76 -15.53 1.63
C THR A 94 -0.68 -15.62 2.13
N LEU A 95 -1.64 -15.58 1.22
CA LEU A 95 -3.06 -15.75 1.58
C LEU A 95 -3.34 -17.16 2.13
N GLU A 96 -2.58 -18.16 1.68
CA GLU A 96 -2.72 -19.56 2.09
C GLU A 96 -2.02 -19.86 3.42
N ASP A 97 -1.23 -18.92 3.96
CA ASP A 97 -0.56 -19.14 5.24
C ASP A 97 -1.60 -19.10 6.38
N PRO A 98 -1.73 -20.20 7.15
CA PRO A 98 -2.70 -20.24 8.26
C PRO A 98 -2.38 -19.23 9.36
N GLU A 99 -1.14 -18.77 9.48
CA GLU A 99 -0.76 -17.72 10.44
C GLU A 99 -1.50 -16.41 10.17
N LEU A 100 -1.91 -16.14 8.93
CA LEU A 100 -2.64 -14.92 8.56
C LEU A 100 -3.87 -14.68 9.43
N PHE A 101 -4.56 -15.74 9.84
CA PHE A 101 -5.75 -15.66 10.70
C PHE A 101 -5.50 -15.16 12.14
N LYS A 102 -4.25 -15.00 12.52
CA LYS A 102 -3.86 -14.42 13.81
C LYS A 102 -3.73 -12.89 13.76
N TYR A 103 -3.71 -12.32 12.56
CA TYR A 103 -3.49 -10.89 12.34
C TYR A 103 -4.79 -10.22 11.85
N PRO A 104 -5.30 -9.22 12.58
CA PRO A 104 -6.58 -8.59 12.24
C PRO A 104 -6.54 -7.74 10.97
N VAL A 105 -5.35 -7.24 10.59
CA VAL A 105 -5.16 -6.36 9.44
C VAL A 105 -4.12 -6.93 8.49
N ALA A 106 -4.45 -7.02 7.21
CA ALA A 106 -3.55 -7.42 6.13
C ALA A 106 -3.44 -6.32 5.07
N TYR A 107 -2.27 -6.20 4.45
CA TYR A 107 -1.96 -5.16 3.47
C TYR A 107 -1.52 -5.77 2.15
N LEU A 108 -2.21 -5.44 1.07
CA LEU A 108 -2.01 -5.97 -0.27
C LEU A 108 -1.84 -4.83 -1.28
N ILE A 109 -0.72 -4.79 -1.99
CA ILE A 109 -0.41 -3.71 -2.93
C ILE A 109 -0.13 -4.21 -4.34
N GLU A 110 -0.06 -3.28 -5.30
CA GLU A 110 0.25 -3.53 -6.73
C GLU A 110 -0.63 -4.65 -7.32
N VAL A 111 -1.88 -4.63 -6.93
CA VAL A 111 -2.86 -5.72 -7.19
C VAL A 111 -3.22 -5.90 -8.66
N GLY A 112 -2.81 -4.99 -9.52
CA GLY A 112 -2.91 -5.18 -10.98
C GLY A 112 -2.03 -6.31 -11.51
N TRP A 113 -1.01 -6.72 -10.74
CA TRP A 113 -0.12 -7.83 -11.05
C TRP A 113 -0.36 -9.06 -10.19
N TRP A 114 -1.41 -9.02 -9.38
CA TRP A 114 -1.73 -10.08 -8.45
C TRP A 114 -2.33 -11.30 -9.16
N THR A 115 -1.61 -12.43 -9.16
CA THR A 115 -2.17 -13.71 -9.52
C THR A 115 -2.75 -14.39 -8.28
N LEU A 116 -3.91 -14.98 -8.43
CA LEU A 116 -4.66 -15.59 -7.33
C LEU A 116 -4.95 -17.06 -7.64
N SER A 117 -4.55 -17.96 -6.75
CA SER A 117 -4.93 -19.38 -6.79
C SER A 117 -6.37 -19.56 -6.27
N ASP A 118 -6.99 -20.72 -6.56
CA ASP A 118 -8.30 -21.04 -5.98
C ASP A 118 -8.21 -21.22 -4.45
N ALA A 119 -7.10 -21.78 -3.98
CA ALA A 119 -6.83 -21.90 -2.55
C ALA A 119 -6.71 -20.53 -1.89
N GLY A 120 -5.95 -19.60 -2.50
CA GLY A 120 -5.82 -18.22 -2.02
C GLY A 120 -7.14 -17.45 -2.02
N ALA A 121 -7.99 -17.67 -3.04
CA ALA A 121 -9.31 -17.06 -3.07
C ALA A 121 -10.20 -17.55 -1.91
N GLY A 122 -10.18 -18.85 -1.65
CA GLY A 122 -10.89 -19.44 -0.50
C GLY A 122 -10.34 -18.96 0.85
N ALA A 123 -9.02 -18.87 0.98
CA ALA A 123 -8.36 -18.41 2.19
C ALA A 123 -8.66 -16.94 2.48
N LEU A 124 -8.57 -16.05 1.48
CA LEU A 124 -8.90 -14.63 1.67
C LEU A 124 -10.38 -14.45 2.01
N ARG A 125 -11.29 -15.19 1.37
CA ARG A 125 -12.72 -15.17 1.75
C ARG A 125 -12.89 -15.51 3.22
N ALA A 126 -12.32 -16.64 3.66
CA ALA A 126 -12.43 -17.09 5.04
C ALA A 126 -11.81 -16.08 6.03
N TYR A 127 -10.69 -15.44 5.65
CA TYR A 127 -10.07 -14.40 6.45
C TYR A 127 -11.01 -13.20 6.65
N LEU A 128 -11.62 -12.69 5.57
CA LEU A 128 -12.54 -11.57 5.62
C LEU A 128 -13.82 -11.91 6.40
N GLU A 129 -14.39 -13.08 6.17
CA GLU A 129 -15.60 -13.54 6.87
C GLU A 129 -15.39 -13.76 8.38
N LYS A 130 -14.17 -14.11 8.79
CA LYS A 130 -13.82 -14.33 10.20
C LYS A 130 -13.36 -13.07 10.96
N GLY A 131 -13.46 -11.91 10.37
CA GLY A 131 -13.15 -10.65 11.04
C GLY A 131 -11.88 -9.95 10.55
N GLY A 132 -11.13 -10.55 9.61
CA GLY A 132 -9.97 -9.89 9.01
C GLY A 132 -10.36 -8.64 8.22
N PHE A 133 -9.48 -7.65 8.24
CA PHE A 133 -9.61 -6.41 7.48
C PHE A 133 -8.48 -6.30 6.46
N LEU A 134 -8.83 -6.02 5.19
CA LEU A 134 -7.87 -5.90 4.10
C LEU A 134 -7.70 -4.43 3.69
N ILE A 135 -6.47 -3.98 3.64
CA ILE A 135 -6.09 -2.70 3.01
C ILE A 135 -5.48 -3.03 1.66
N VAL A 136 -6.07 -2.51 0.58
CA VAL A 136 -5.57 -2.64 -0.79
C VAL A 136 -5.07 -1.28 -1.25
N ASP A 137 -3.83 -1.21 -1.76
CA ASP A 137 -3.19 0.05 -2.09
C ASP A 137 -2.29 -0.08 -3.33
N ASP A 138 -1.79 1.05 -3.82
CA ASP A 138 -0.79 1.14 -4.88
C ASP A 138 -1.16 0.39 -6.15
N PHE A 139 -2.24 0.83 -6.81
CA PHE A 139 -2.55 0.46 -8.17
C PHE A 139 -3.31 1.58 -8.89
N LYS A 140 -3.23 1.60 -10.20
CA LYS A 140 -3.54 2.79 -10.99
C LYS A 140 -4.35 2.49 -12.23
N THR A 141 -4.86 3.55 -12.84
CA THR A 141 -5.50 3.50 -14.15
C THR A 141 -4.49 3.04 -15.22
N PRO A 142 -4.93 2.26 -16.23
CA PRO A 142 -4.09 1.94 -17.38
C PRO A 142 -3.63 3.22 -18.10
N GLY A 143 -2.43 3.22 -18.64
CA GLY A 143 -2.02 4.29 -19.56
C GLY A 143 -0.65 4.89 -19.33
N TRP A 144 -0.06 4.79 -18.15
CA TRP A 144 1.26 5.32 -17.93
C TRP A 144 2.31 4.52 -18.72
N ARG A 145 2.98 5.16 -19.68
CA ARG A 145 3.97 4.57 -20.60
C ARG A 145 3.49 3.33 -21.35
N GLY A 146 2.19 3.22 -21.63
CA GLY A 146 1.64 2.07 -22.37
C GLY A 146 1.70 0.74 -21.63
N ASN A 147 1.92 0.75 -20.33
CA ASN A 147 1.88 -0.46 -19.49
C ASN A 147 0.41 -0.88 -19.26
N PRO A 148 -0.03 -2.03 -19.80
CA PRO A 148 -1.40 -2.50 -19.66
C PRO A 148 -1.72 -3.05 -18.26
N GLY A 149 -0.69 -3.32 -17.45
CA GLY A 149 -0.86 -3.87 -16.11
C GLY A 149 -1.09 -2.80 -15.05
N GLY A 150 -1.58 -3.19 -13.89
CA GLY A 150 -1.80 -2.32 -12.74
C GLY A 150 -3.19 -1.73 -12.66
N GLY A 151 -4.12 -2.14 -13.53
CA GLY A 151 -5.47 -1.61 -13.61
C GLY A 151 -6.48 -2.29 -12.70
N TRP A 152 -7.69 -1.76 -12.74
CA TRP A 152 -8.83 -2.20 -11.95
C TRP A 152 -9.29 -3.62 -12.30
N GLU A 153 -9.31 -3.95 -13.60
CA GLU A 153 -9.94 -5.17 -14.12
C GLU A 153 -9.31 -6.47 -13.55
N PRO A 154 -7.97 -6.62 -13.49
CA PRO A 154 -7.37 -7.80 -12.87
C PRO A 154 -7.72 -7.95 -11.38
N PHE A 155 -7.71 -6.83 -10.64
CA PHE A 155 -8.08 -6.80 -9.24
C PHE A 155 -9.55 -7.20 -9.04
N GLU A 156 -10.45 -6.59 -9.78
CA GLU A 156 -11.89 -6.87 -9.70
C GLU A 156 -12.19 -8.35 -10.05
N ALA A 157 -11.53 -8.89 -11.08
CA ALA A 157 -11.68 -10.29 -11.46
C ALA A 157 -11.25 -11.23 -10.33
N ASN A 158 -10.14 -10.95 -9.66
CA ASN A 158 -9.69 -11.69 -8.50
C ASN A 158 -10.66 -11.58 -7.33
N MET A 159 -11.13 -10.37 -7.01
CA MET A 159 -12.07 -10.15 -5.91
C MET A 159 -13.43 -10.83 -6.16
N LYS A 160 -13.90 -10.96 -7.40
CA LYS A 160 -15.10 -11.75 -7.75
C LYS A 160 -14.91 -13.25 -7.49
N ARG A 161 -13.68 -13.77 -7.52
CA ARG A 161 -13.37 -15.14 -7.11
C ARG A 161 -13.34 -15.27 -5.58
N VAL A 162 -12.84 -14.25 -4.89
CA VAL A 162 -12.85 -14.18 -3.42
C VAL A 162 -14.28 -14.09 -2.90
N LEU A 163 -15.05 -13.11 -3.33
CA LEU A 163 -16.42 -12.83 -2.90
C LEU A 163 -17.33 -12.78 -4.13
N PRO A 164 -17.97 -13.90 -4.51
CA PRO A 164 -18.90 -13.93 -5.65
C PRO A 164 -20.01 -12.87 -5.49
N GLY A 165 -20.17 -12.03 -6.53
CA GLY A 165 -21.15 -10.95 -6.48
C GLY A 165 -20.69 -9.70 -5.75
N VAL A 166 -19.39 -9.59 -5.38
CA VAL A 166 -18.83 -8.41 -4.70
C VAL A 166 -19.14 -7.12 -5.47
N ARG A 167 -19.50 -6.10 -4.70
CA ARG A 167 -19.69 -4.72 -5.16
C ARG A 167 -18.68 -3.81 -4.47
N PHE A 168 -18.20 -2.82 -5.23
CA PHE A 168 -17.29 -1.81 -4.73
C PHE A 168 -18.04 -0.49 -4.61
N PHE A 169 -18.07 0.06 -3.41
CA PHE A 169 -18.79 1.29 -3.10
C PHE A 169 -17.80 2.44 -2.99
N GLU A 170 -18.05 3.52 -3.69
CA GLU A 170 -17.24 4.73 -3.55
C GLU A 170 -17.38 5.28 -2.13
N MET A 171 -16.24 5.52 -1.48
CA MET A 171 -16.19 5.96 -0.09
C MET A 171 -16.31 7.48 0.00
N GLN A 172 -17.13 7.94 0.92
CA GLN A 172 -17.22 9.36 1.26
C GLN A 172 -16.37 9.67 2.50
N ALA A 173 -15.79 10.86 2.56
CA ALA A 173 -14.98 11.27 3.71
C ALA A 173 -15.72 11.19 5.06
N THR A 174 -17.05 11.16 5.04
CA THR A 174 -17.89 11.00 6.25
C THR A 174 -17.92 9.58 6.82
N HIS A 175 -17.36 8.57 6.12
CA HIS A 175 -17.36 7.21 6.63
C HIS A 175 -16.46 7.07 7.87
N PRO A 176 -16.87 6.31 8.92
CA PRO A 176 -16.12 6.17 10.18
C PRO A 176 -14.65 5.78 10.05
N ILE A 177 -14.25 5.04 9.01
CA ILE A 177 -12.85 4.69 8.80
C ILE A 177 -11.93 5.92 8.67
N PHE A 178 -12.44 7.04 8.17
CA PHE A 178 -11.68 8.29 8.02
C PHE A 178 -11.66 9.14 9.30
N HIS A 179 -12.32 8.67 10.36
CA HIS A 179 -12.46 9.32 11.66
C HIS A 179 -12.13 8.40 12.84
N SER A 180 -11.51 7.24 12.58
CA SER A 180 -11.27 6.23 13.61
C SER A 180 -10.25 6.66 14.67
N PHE A 181 -9.34 7.58 14.33
CA PHE A 181 -8.35 8.18 15.23
C PHE A 181 -8.10 9.64 14.89
N PHE A 182 -7.82 9.95 13.64
CA PHE A 182 -7.65 11.31 13.13
C PHE A 182 -8.84 11.71 12.27
N GLU A 183 -9.15 13.01 12.26
CA GLU A 183 -10.16 13.57 11.37
C GLU A 183 -9.60 13.78 9.96
N ILE A 184 -10.16 13.08 8.97
CA ILE A 184 -9.84 13.24 7.55
C ILE A 184 -11.11 13.71 6.82
N ASN A 185 -11.14 14.99 6.48
CA ASN A 185 -12.31 15.64 5.89
C ASN A 185 -12.25 15.74 4.36
N SER A 186 -11.14 15.35 3.72
CA SER A 186 -10.98 15.37 2.27
C SER A 186 -10.15 14.17 1.81
N LEU A 187 -10.60 13.48 0.77
CA LEU A 187 -9.93 12.35 0.14
C LEU A 187 -9.13 12.75 -1.12
N GLU A 188 -9.10 14.03 -1.47
CA GLU A 188 -8.43 14.53 -2.68
C GLU A 188 -6.92 14.74 -2.50
N ARG A 189 -6.38 14.57 -1.29
CA ARG A 189 -5.02 14.97 -0.90
C ARG A 189 -3.94 13.91 -1.16
N PHE A 190 -4.24 12.86 -1.93
CA PHE A 190 -3.31 11.74 -2.13
C PHE A 190 -3.05 11.45 -3.61
N PRO A 191 -2.70 12.48 -4.43
CA PRO A 191 -2.44 12.23 -5.85
C PRO A 191 -1.18 11.40 -6.03
N GLN A 192 -1.20 10.53 -7.01
CA GLN A 192 0.03 9.85 -7.43
C GLN A 192 1.00 10.82 -8.11
N ALA A 193 2.32 10.55 -7.98
CA ALA A 193 3.35 11.35 -8.61
C ALA A 193 3.45 11.14 -10.13
N TYR A 194 2.93 10.05 -10.64
CA TYR A 194 3.21 9.53 -11.97
C TYR A 194 1.96 9.12 -12.75
N ASN A 195 0.78 9.42 -12.25
CA ASN A 195 -0.48 9.14 -12.94
C ASN A 195 -1.47 10.30 -12.78
N ASP A 196 -2.24 10.56 -13.83
CA ASP A 196 -3.23 11.63 -13.83
C ASP A 196 -4.55 11.16 -13.18
N GLY A 197 -5.30 12.13 -12.68
CA GLY A 197 -6.61 11.92 -12.07
C GLY A 197 -6.60 11.84 -10.55
N PRO A 198 -7.79 11.92 -9.96
CA PRO A 198 -7.94 11.90 -8.51
C PRO A 198 -7.72 10.51 -7.93
N PRO A 199 -7.33 10.41 -6.64
CA PRO A 199 -7.41 9.17 -5.89
C PRO A 199 -8.87 8.73 -5.76
N ILE A 200 -9.13 7.43 -5.78
CA ILE A 200 -10.46 6.86 -5.66
C ILE A 200 -10.45 5.82 -4.55
N PHE A 201 -11.21 6.07 -3.49
CA PHE A 201 -11.35 5.16 -2.37
C PHE A 201 -12.63 4.37 -2.50
N ARG A 202 -12.54 3.04 -2.42
CA ARG A 202 -13.70 2.14 -2.50
C ARG A 202 -13.74 1.19 -1.32
N GLY A 203 -14.95 0.88 -0.86
CA GLY A 203 -15.18 -0.09 0.21
C GLY A 203 -15.79 -1.38 -0.33
N VAL A 204 -15.38 -2.50 0.26
CA VAL A 204 -16.07 -3.79 0.14
C VAL A 204 -16.71 -4.09 1.47
N PHE A 205 -18.03 -4.24 1.48
CA PHE A 205 -18.82 -4.42 2.69
C PHE A 205 -19.41 -5.83 2.77
N GLU A 206 -19.61 -6.30 3.99
CA GLU A 206 -20.31 -7.55 4.26
C GLU A 206 -21.71 -7.52 3.64
N ASP A 207 -22.08 -8.59 2.94
CA ASP A 207 -23.33 -8.74 2.18
C ASP A 207 -23.61 -7.62 1.17
N ASN A 208 -22.57 -6.91 0.71
CA ASN A 208 -22.68 -5.74 -0.17
C ASN A 208 -23.57 -4.61 0.40
N ASP A 209 -23.61 -4.47 1.71
CA ASP A 209 -24.40 -3.46 2.41
C ASP A 209 -23.47 -2.46 3.13
N PRO A 210 -23.40 -1.18 2.68
CA PRO A 210 -22.56 -0.17 3.30
C PRO A 210 -22.88 0.16 4.77
N SER A 211 -24.00 -0.31 5.29
CA SER A 211 -24.35 -0.18 6.71
C SER A 211 -23.73 -1.29 7.58
N ARG A 212 -23.17 -2.32 6.95
CA ARG A 212 -22.51 -3.44 7.63
C ARG A 212 -20.99 -3.25 7.69
N ARG A 213 -20.30 -4.26 8.21
CA ARG A 213 -18.85 -4.22 8.39
C ARG A 213 -18.12 -4.00 7.06
N LEU A 214 -17.17 -3.06 7.04
CA LEU A 214 -16.24 -2.87 5.94
C LEU A 214 -15.19 -3.99 6.00
N LEU A 215 -15.14 -4.82 4.97
CA LEU A 215 -14.21 -5.95 4.84
C LEU A 215 -12.87 -5.52 4.27
N ALA A 216 -12.92 -4.59 3.32
CA ALA A 216 -11.71 -4.06 2.70
C ALA A 216 -11.87 -2.59 2.30
N ILE A 217 -10.82 -1.82 2.49
CA ILE A 217 -10.62 -0.50 1.88
C ILE A 217 -9.70 -0.64 0.68
N VAL A 218 -10.07 0.00 -0.43
CA VAL A 218 -9.37 -0.10 -1.71
C VAL A 218 -8.98 1.28 -2.19
N ASN A 219 -7.70 1.58 -2.14
CA ASN A 219 -7.10 2.85 -2.55
C ASN A 219 -6.68 2.73 -4.02
N TYR A 220 -7.58 3.11 -4.92
CA TYR A 220 -7.35 3.05 -6.36
C TYR A 220 -6.87 4.39 -6.90
N ASN A 221 -5.99 4.34 -7.89
CA ASN A 221 -5.34 5.50 -8.49
C ASN A 221 -4.60 6.39 -7.48
N THR A 222 -4.02 5.75 -6.48
CA THR A 222 -3.15 6.35 -5.47
C THR A 222 -2.14 5.33 -4.97
N ASP A 223 -1.11 5.80 -4.27
CA ASP A 223 -0.07 4.99 -3.64
C ASP A 223 0.24 5.64 -2.28
N ILE A 224 -0.53 5.23 -1.27
CA ILE A 224 -0.39 5.80 0.08
C ILE A 224 0.94 5.37 0.70
N SER A 225 1.40 4.15 0.42
CA SER A 225 2.65 3.63 0.94
C SER A 225 3.87 4.41 0.48
N GLN A 226 3.83 5.04 -0.68
CA GLN A 226 4.92 5.87 -1.19
C GLN A 226 5.18 7.10 -0.29
N TYR A 227 4.12 7.66 0.29
CA TYR A 227 4.27 8.77 1.25
C TYR A 227 4.99 8.32 2.52
N TRP A 228 4.74 7.09 2.98
CA TRP A 228 5.44 6.53 4.14
C TRP A 228 6.89 6.15 3.80
N GLU A 229 7.14 5.52 2.64
CA GLU A 229 8.47 5.11 2.20
C GLU A 229 9.43 6.30 2.07
N TRP A 230 8.95 7.38 1.46
CA TRP A 230 9.78 8.56 1.15
C TRP A 230 9.67 9.68 2.18
N SER A 231 9.07 9.39 3.32
CA SER A 231 8.95 10.33 4.43
C SER A 231 10.31 10.88 4.85
N GLY A 232 10.36 12.20 5.06
CA GLY A 232 11.59 12.89 5.46
C GLY A 232 12.64 13.07 4.36
N ARG A 233 12.40 12.59 3.14
CA ARG A 233 13.34 12.73 2.02
C ARG A 233 13.01 13.87 1.06
N GLY A 234 11.96 14.63 1.33
CA GLY A 234 11.52 15.75 0.49
C GLY A 234 10.92 15.36 -0.87
N PHE A 235 10.55 14.09 -1.04
CA PHE A 235 9.92 13.60 -2.27
C PHE A 235 8.48 14.08 -2.41
N ARG A 236 7.77 14.17 -1.27
CA ARG A 236 6.39 14.67 -1.19
C ARG A 236 6.31 15.85 -0.22
N PRO A 237 5.35 16.77 -0.43
CA PRO A 237 5.06 17.81 0.55
C PRO A 237 4.78 17.23 1.93
N PHE A 238 5.17 17.97 2.96
CA PHE A 238 5.02 17.52 4.35
C PHE A 238 3.56 17.34 4.74
N ASP A 239 2.68 18.22 4.30
CA ASP A 239 1.25 18.17 4.58
C ASP A 239 0.57 16.95 3.93
N GLU A 240 0.91 16.61 2.68
CA GLU A 240 0.43 15.38 2.03
C GLU A 240 0.93 14.13 2.77
N THR A 241 2.21 14.10 3.13
CA THR A 241 2.81 12.98 3.88
C THR A 241 2.13 12.80 5.24
N ASN A 242 1.86 13.89 5.95
CA ASN A 242 1.16 13.86 7.23
C ASN A 242 -0.28 13.32 7.09
N GLU A 243 -1.02 13.73 6.07
CA GLU A 243 -2.35 13.19 5.81
C GLU A 243 -2.31 11.70 5.46
N ALA A 244 -1.29 11.23 4.70
CA ALA A 244 -1.11 9.82 4.40
C ALA A 244 -0.82 8.97 5.65
N TYR A 245 -0.06 9.49 6.61
CA TYR A 245 0.12 8.83 7.91
C TYR A 245 -1.17 8.77 8.72
N LYS A 246 -1.94 9.86 8.78
CA LYS A 246 -3.25 9.86 9.44
C LYS A 246 -4.16 8.79 8.86
N LEU A 247 -4.17 8.66 7.53
CA LEU A 247 -4.97 7.66 6.83
C LEU A 247 -4.54 6.23 7.20
N GLY A 248 -3.22 5.94 7.19
CA GLY A 248 -2.69 4.64 7.60
C GLY A 248 -3.02 4.28 9.05
N VAL A 249 -2.89 5.24 9.98
CA VAL A 249 -3.28 5.07 11.39
C VAL A 249 -4.78 4.76 11.50
N ASN A 250 -5.62 5.53 10.83
CA ASN A 250 -7.07 5.32 10.83
C ASN A 250 -7.45 3.92 10.32
N TYR A 251 -6.82 3.45 9.27
CA TYR A 251 -7.08 2.12 8.71
C TYR A 251 -6.75 1.00 9.70
N ILE A 252 -5.60 1.12 10.37
CA ILE A 252 -5.18 0.13 11.37
C ILE A 252 -6.13 0.14 12.56
N ILE A 253 -6.42 1.31 13.12
CA ILE A 253 -7.34 1.44 14.26
C ILE A 253 -8.73 0.93 13.88
N TYR A 254 -9.24 1.27 12.69
CA TYR A 254 -10.52 0.75 12.22
C TYR A 254 -10.54 -0.78 12.16
N GLY A 255 -9.52 -1.38 11.54
CA GLY A 255 -9.42 -2.84 11.43
C GLY A 255 -9.24 -3.58 12.75
N LEU A 256 -8.72 -2.89 13.79
CA LEU A 256 -8.61 -3.44 15.14
C LEU A 256 -9.92 -3.36 15.95
N MET A 257 -10.83 -2.46 15.59
CA MET A 257 -12.05 -2.18 16.34
C MET A 257 -13.29 -2.86 15.77
N HIS A 258 -13.23 -3.34 14.54
CA HIS A 258 -14.36 -3.89 13.78
C HIS A 258 -14.04 -5.25 13.18
#